data_cf9fd1edcb147cb3767ca214823ec2eb
#
_entry.id   cf9fd1edcb147cb3767ca214823ec2eb
#
_cell.length_a   1.000
_cell.length_b   1.000
_cell.length_c   1.000
_cell.angle_alpha   90.00
_cell.angle_beta   90.00
_cell.angle_gamma   90.00
#
_symmetry.space_group_name_H-M   'P 1'
#
loop_
_entity.id
_entity.type
_entity.pdbx_description
1 polymer ?
#
loop_
_entity_poly.entity_id
_entity_poly.type
_entity_poly.pdbx_seq_one_letter_code
_entity_poly.pdbx_strand_id
1 'polypeptide(L)'
;MKNLKTFNFQNIPQPQSSFWIINDLSALEHPVKRIFFNKSEEDEIRGDHAHHQCWQTLVCLDGIIEVTLDDGQEKLHFSLNKKGLALTIPPKIWGTQEYEANSYLMVLCSHEYSERDYIKDYDVFLEEVRN
;
A
#
# COMPACT_ATOMS: atom_id res chain seq x y z
N MET A 1 -11.63 9.18 -5.30
CA MET A 1 -10.65 8.35 -6.03
C MET A 1 -11.26 7.03 -6.43
N LYS A 2 -11.03 6.62 -7.66
CA LYS A 2 -11.54 5.34 -8.17
C LYS A 2 -10.52 4.22 -7.94
N ASN A 3 -11.03 3.01 -7.82
CA ASN A 3 -10.22 1.79 -7.75
C ASN A 3 -9.36 1.63 -6.49
N LEU A 4 -9.60 2.46 -5.48
CA LEU A 4 -9.09 2.20 -4.15
C LEU A 4 -9.99 1.17 -3.49
N LYS A 5 -9.38 0.24 -2.77
CA LYS A 5 -10.14 -0.82 -2.11
C LYS A 5 -9.46 -1.23 -0.83
N THR A 6 -10.22 -1.27 0.26
CA THR A 6 -9.76 -1.87 1.52
C THR A 6 -10.41 -3.23 1.70
N PHE A 7 -9.68 -4.17 2.24
CA PHE A 7 -10.19 -5.50 2.56
C PHE A 7 -9.33 -6.12 3.65
N ASN A 8 -9.78 -7.27 4.17
CA ASN A 8 -9.08 -7.95 5.25
C ASN A 8 -8.66 -9.33 4.81
N PHE A 9 -7.44 -9.73 5.18
CA PHE A 9 -7.09 -11.13 5.21
C PHE A 9 -7.95 -11.81 6.26
N GLN A 10 -8.32 -13.06 6.03
CA GLN A 10 -9.10 -13.82 6.97
C GLN A 10 -8.21 -14.30 8.09
N ASN A 11 -8.63 -14.04 9.34
CA ASN A 11 -7.94 -14.55 10.51
C ASN A 11 -8.53 -15.91 10.88
N ILE A 12 -7.68 -16.93 10.97
CA ILE A 12 -8.06 -18.27 11.40
C ILE A 12 -7.29 -18.56 12.69
N PRO A 13 -7.94 -18.43 13.87
CA PRO A 13 -7.26 -18.67 15.14
C PRO A 13 -6.93 -20.15 15.35
N GLN A 14 -5.81 -20.40 16.00
CA GLN A 14 -5.32 -21.71 16.40
C GLN A 14 -5.08 -21.72 17.92
N PRO A 15 -4.91 -22.88 18.58
CA PRO A 15 -4.69 -22.90 20.03
C PRO A 15 -3.48 -22.09 20.49
N GLN A 16 -2.42 -21.99 19.71
CA GLN A 16 -1.19 -21.29 20.09
C GLN A 16 -0.73 -20.26 19.07
N SER A 17 -1.52 -20.02 18.01
CA SER A 17 -1.14 -19.12 16.94
C SER A 17 -2.37 -18.62 16.20
N SER A 18 -2.15 -17.78 15.22
CA SER A 18 -3.19 -17.34 14.26
C SER A 18 -2.62 -17.32 12.88
N PHE A 19 -3.48 -17.62 11.89
CA PHE A 19 -3.16 -17.44 10.48
C PHE A 19 -3.94 -16.27 9.95
N TRP A 20 -3.32 -15.50 9.06
CA TRP A 20 -4.01 -14.54 8.21
C TRP A 20 -3.84 -15.00 6.78
N ILE A 21 -4.93 -15.32 6.10
CA ILE A 21 -4.90 -15.86 4.75
C ILE A 21 -5.77 -15.04 3.81
N ILE A 22 -5.43 -15.11 2.53
CA ILE A 22 -6.29 -14.67 1.44
C ILE A 22 -6.40 -15.83 0.45
N ASN A 23 -7.63 -16.32 0.22
CA ASN A 23 -7.87 -17.43 -0.69
C ASN A 23 -8.16 -16.96 -2.12
N ASP A 24 -8.79 -15.79 -2.25
CA ASP A 24 -9.15 -15.25 -3.53
C ASP A 24 -8.24 -14.07 -3.88
N LEU A 25 -7.21 -14.33 -4.68
CA LEU A 25 -6.25 -13.31 -5.06
C LEU A 25 -6.86 -12.24 -5.98
N SER A 26 -8.04 -12.48 -6.55
CA SER A 26 -8.73 -11.45 -7.34
C SER A 26 -9.11 -10.25 -6.48
N ALA A 27 -9.18 -10.39 -5.16
CA ALA A 27 -9.42 -9.28 -4.25
C ALA A 27 -8.35 -8.18 -4.34
N LEU A 28 -7.14 -8.53 -4.79
CA LEU A 28 -6.06 -7.56 -5.00
C LEU A 28 -6.33 -6.64 -6.18
N GLU A 29 -7.11 -7.10 -7.17
CA GLU A 29 -7.44 -6.40 -8.42
C GLU A 29 -6.26 -6.20 -9.38
N HIS A 30 -5.14 -6.87 -9.14
CA HIS A 30 -3.97 -6.85 -10.01
C HIS A 30 -3.15 -8.13 -9.81
N PRO A 31 -2.33 -8.51 -10.80
CA PRO A 31 -1.40 -9.63 -10.61
C PRO A 31 -0.30 -9.24 -9.61
N VAL A 32 0.44 -10.23 -9.12
CA VAL A 32 1.56 -10.00 -8.22
C VAL A 32 2.83 -10.50 -8.90
N LYS A 33 3.75 -9.58 -9.17
CA LYS A 33 5.05 -9.89 -9.76
C LYS A 33 6.22 -9.53 -8.84
N ARG A 34 5.94 -8.82 -7.74
CA ARG A 34 6.96 -8.42 -6.78
C ARG A 34 6.31 -8.31 -5.41
N ILE A 35 7.02 -8.78 -4.40
CA ILE A 35 6.59 -8.65 -3.00
C ILE A 35 7.78 -8.08 -2.23
N PHE A 36 7.52 -7.08 -1.41
CA PHE A 36 8.51 -6.64 -0.45
C PHE A 36 7.83 -6.34 0.88
N PHE A 37 8.61 -6.24 1.92
CA PHE A 37 8.07 -5.88 3.23
C PHE A 37 9.11 -5.03 3.96
N ASN A 38 8.59 -4.15 4.80
CA ASN A 38 9.40 -3.22 5.58
C ASN A 38 8.93 -3.23 7.02
N LYS A 39 9.87 -3.41 7.93
CA LYS A 39 9.63 -3.27 9.36
C LYS A 39 10.37 -2.03 9.83
N SER A 40 9.64 -1.06 10.37
CA SER A 40 10.23 0.15 10.90
C SER A 40 10.35 0.03 12.42
N GLU A 41 11.55 0.11 12.94
CA GLU A 41 11.80 0.00 14.39
C GLU A 41 11.49 1.29 15.11
N GLU A 42 11.50 2.41 14.38
CA GLU A 42 11.20 3.74 14.90
C GLU A 42 10.08 4.36 14.07
N ASP A 43 9.53 5.47 14.52
CA ASP A 43 8.60 6.24 13.70
C ASP A 43 9.32 6.68 12.42
N GLU A 44 8.66 6.50 11.28
CA GLU A 44 9.31 6.70 9.99
C GLU A 44 8.27 7.13 8.95
N ILE A 45 8.68 8.01 8.05
CA ILE A 45 7.87 8.39 6.89
C ILE A 45 8.52 7.80 5.65
N ARG A 46 7.73 7.05 4.86
CA ARG A 46 8.17 6.45 3.61
C ARG A 46 7.16 6.73 2.51
N GLY A 47 7.50 6.33 1.28
CA GLY A 47 6.70 6.60 0.11
C GLY A 47 7.07 7.97 -0.45
N ASP A 48 6.10 8.87 -0.50
CA ASP A 48 6.26 10.20 -1.08
C ASP A 48 6.59 10.13 -2.56
N HIS A 49 5.81 9.30 -3.26
CA HIS A 49 5.93 9.10 -4.70
C HIS A 49 4.63 8.52 -5.27
N ALA A 50 4.55 8.46 -6.59
CA ALA A 50 3.52 7.75 -7.32
C ALA A 50 4.16 6.77 -8.31
N HIS A 51 3.35 5.97 -8.95
CA HIS A 51 3.78 5.03 -10.00
C HIS A 51 3.06 5.33 -11.30
N HIS A 52 3.75 5.16 -12.42
CA HIS A 52 3.12 5.29 -13.73
C HIS A 52 2.19 4.11 -14.03
N GLN A 53 2.60 2.89 -13.71
CA GLN A 53 1.92 1.66 -14.10
C GLN A 53 1.66 0.69 -12.95
N CYS A 54 2.49 0.67 -11.94
CA CYS A 54 2.43 -0.34 -10.90
C CYS A 54 1.24 -0.13 -9.96
N TRP A 55 0.45 -1.19 -9.81
CA TRP A 55 -0.54 -1.31 -8.75
C TRP A 55 0.14 -1.85 -7.50
N GLN A 56 -0.29 -1.43 -6.35
CA GLN A 56 0.23 -1.94 -5.08
C GLN A 56 -0.91 -2.28 -4.13
N THR A 57 -0.75 -3.37 -3.41
CA THR A 57 -1.59 -3.69 -2.26
C THR A 57 -0.73 -3.66 -1.01
N LEU A 58 -1.06 -2.77 -0.11
CA LEU A 58 -0.40 -2.63 1.17
C LEU A 58 -1.12 -3.50 2.20
N VAL A 59 -0.38 -4.33 2.92
CA VAL A 59 -0.95 -5.23 3.93
C VAL A 59 -0.26 -4.97 5.26
N CYS A 60 -1.03 -4.57 6.26
CA CYS A 60 -0.50 -4.40 7.61
C CYS A 60 -0.23 -5.77 8.24
N LEU A 61 1.03 -6.04 8.56
CA LEU A 61 1.42 -7.27 9.26
C LEU A 61 1.49 -7.07 10.76
N ASP A 62 1.79 -5.85 11.20
CA ASP A 62 1.81 -5.49 12.61
C ASP A 62 1.86 -3.98 12.76
N GLY A 63 1.40 -3.47 13.90
CA GLY A 63 1.48 -2.05 14.23
C GLY A 63 0.45 -1.19 13.53
N ILE A 64 0.84 0.04 13.25
CA ILE A 64 -0.03 1.05 12.64
C ILE A 64 0.75 1.79 11.55
N ILE A 65 0.19 1.81 10.35
CA ILE A 65 0.72 2.59 9.23
C ILE A 65 -0.39 3.53 8.76
N GLU A 66 -0.15 4.83 8.85
CA GLU A 66 -1.06 5.85 8.38
C GLU A 66 -0.72 6.17 6.92
N VAL A 67 -1.69 5.99 6.03
CA VAL A 67 -1.49 6.16 4.59
C VAL A 67 -2.29 7.35 4.11
N THR A 68 -1.61 8.30 3.47
CA THR A 68 -2.25 9.43 2.81
C THR A 68 -2.10 9.27 1.31
N LEU A 69 -3.21 9.35 0.60
CA LEU A 69 -3.27 9.21 -0.85
C LEU A 69 -3.80 10.49 -1.48
N ASP A 70 -3.21 10.87 -2.61
CA ASP A 70 -3.50 12.13 -3.30
C ASP A 70 -3.58 11.85 -4.80
N ASP A 71 -4.72 12.13 -5.42
CA ASP A 71 -4.91 11.96 -6.87
C ASP A 71 -4.70 13.24 -7.67
N GLY A 72 -4.25 14.31 -7.00
CA GLY A 72 -4.06 15.62 -7.61
C GLY A 72 -5.26 16.56 -7.42
N GLN A 73 -6.37 16.07 -6.92
CA GLN A 73 -7.58 16.87 -6.65
C GLN A 73 -8.04 16.72 -5.21
N GLU A 74 -8.00 15.51 -4.68
CA GLU A 74 -8.38 15.26 -3.29
C GLU A 74 -7.34 14.41 -2.60
N LYS A 75 -7.38 14.44 -1.27
CA LYS A 75 -6.54 13.60 -0.42
C LYS A 75 -7.44 12.73 0.44
N LEU A 76 -7.08 11.48 0.58
CA LEU A 76 -7.74 10.52 1.44
C LEU A 76 -6.74 9.94 2.42
N HIS A 77 -7.24 9.59 3.60
CA HIS A 77 -6.42 9.02 4.66
C HIS A 77 -6.96 7.65 5.05
N PHE A 78 -6.05 6.68 5.18
CA PHE A 78 -6.37 5.33 5.62
C PHE A 78 -5.45 4.94 6.76
N SER A 79 -6.03 4.42 7.84
CA SER A 79 -5.24 3.89 8.94
C SER A 79 -5.20 2.37 8.83
N LEU A 80 -4.03 1.83 8.52
CA LEU A 80 -3.81 0.38 8.53
C LEU A 80 -3.39 0.01 9.94
N ASN A 81 -4.37 -0.26 10.79
CA ASN A 81 -4.21 -0.35 12.23
C ASN A 81 -4.50 -1.72 12.83
N LYS A 82 -4.59 -2.74 11.99
CA LYS A 82 -4.75 -4.12 12.46
C LYS A 82 -4.14 -5.11 11.48
N LYS A 83 -3.72 -6.25 11.98
CA LYS A 83 -3.09 -7.30 11.19
C LYS A 83 -4.05 -7.80 10.11
N GLY A 84 -3.55 -7.91 8.89
CA GLY A 84 -4.32 -8.38 7.76
C GLY A 84 -5.19 -7.33 7.07
N LEU A 85 -5.25 -6.11 7.59
CA LEU A 85 -5.96 -5.02 6.89
C LEU A 85 -5.13 -4.58 5.70
N ALA A 86 -5.75 -4.55 4.52
CA ALA A 86 -5.09 -4.29 3.27
C ALA A 86 -5.75 -3.15 2.50
N LEU A 87 -4.95 -2.47 1.68
CA LEU A 87 -5.37 -1.36 0.83
C LEU A 87 -4.74 -1.51 -0.54
N THR A 88 -5.57 -1.65 -1.58
CA THR A 88 -5.12 -1.64 -2.97
C THR A 88 -5.13 -0.23 -3.53
N ILE A 89 -4.02 0.15 -4.15
CA ILE A 89 -3.79 1.49 -4.71
C ILE A 89 -3.46 1.33 -6.19
N PRO A 90 -4.26 1.93 -7.09
CA PRO A 90 -3.94 1.91 -8.52
C PRO A 90 -2.76 2.85 -8.83
N PRO A 91 -2.20 2.78 -10.05
CA PRO A 91 -1.16 3.73 -10.45
C PRO A 91 -1.67 5.17 -10.48
N LYS A 92 -0.74 6.12 -10.53
CA LYS A 92 -1.02 7.56 -10.62
C LYS A 92 -1.74 8.12 -9.39
N ILE A 93 -1.40 7.58 -8.24
CA ILE A 93 -1.81 8.08 -6.93
C ILE A 93 -0.55 8.36 -6.13
N TRP A 94 -0.42 9.59 -5.64
CA TRP A 94 0.71 9.96 -4.78
C TRP A 94 0.44 9.45 -3.38
N GLY A 95 1.37 8.69 -2.84
CA GLY A 95 1.19 8.05 -1.53
C GLY A 95 2.29 8.40 -0.56
N THR A 96 1.91 8.59 0.69
CA THR A 96 2.83 8.77 1.82
C THR A 96 2.40 7.81 2.92
N GLN A 97 3.37 7.19 3.56
CA GLN A 97 3.15 6.22 4.62
C GLN A 97 3.88 6.67 5.87
N GLU A 98 3.15 6.81 6.97
CA GLU A 98 3.73 7.11 8.28
C GLU A 98 3.64 5.87 9.14
N TYR A 99 4.79 5.29 9.45
CA TYR A 99 4.90 4.12 10.30
C TYR A 99 5.06 4.54 11.76
N GLU A 100 4.24 3.99 12.63
CA GLU A 100 4.56 4.03 14.06
C GLU A 100 5.66 3.01 14.35
N ALA A 101 6.43 3.22 15.41
CA ALA A 101 7.52 2.33 15.79
C ALA A 101 7.04 0.87 15.86
N ASN A 102 7.86 -0.05 15.37
CA ASN A 102 7.62 -1.49 15.31
C ASN A 102 6.47 -1.91 14.39
N SER A 103 6.09 -1.05 13.46
CA SER A 103 5.12 -1.40 12.44
C SER A 103 5.76 -2.19 11.31
N TYR A 104 4.97 -3.06 10.71
CA TYR A 104 5.43 -4.01 9.71
C TYR A 104 4.44 -4.01 8.54
N LEU A 105 4.91 -3.70 7.34
CA LEU A 105 4.09 -3.62 6.14
C LEU A 105 4.62 -4.56 5.07
N MET A 106 3.70 -5.31 4.43
CA MET A 106 3.99 -6.06 3.23
C MET A 106 3.34 -5.36 2.05
N VAL A 107 4.04 -5.30 0.92
CA VAL A 107 3.53 -4.67 -0.30
C VAL A 107 3.59 -5.66 -1.45
N LEU A 108 2.44 -5.86 -2.10
CA LEU A 108 2.29 -6.74 -3.26
C LEU A 108 2.16 -5.85 -4.48
N CYS A 109 3.06 -6.02 -5.45
CA CYS A 109 3.16 -5.13 -6.61
C CYS A 109 2.84 -5.85 -7.91
N SER A 110 2.15 -5.16 -8.83
CA SER A 110 1.77 -5.71 -10.12
C SER A 110 2.93 -5.81 -11.12
N HIS A 111 4.03 -5.10 -10.87
CA HIS A 111 5.18 -5.02 -11.76
C HIS A 111 6.46 -5.28 -11.02
N GLU A 112 7.47 -5.78 -11.74
CA GLU A 112 8.82 -5.88 -11.23
C GLU A 112 9.35 -4.49 -10.94
N TYR A 113 10.39 -4.38 -10.09
CA TYR A 113 10.99 -3.10 -9.77
C TYR A 113 11.55 -2.43 -11.04
N SER A 114 11.19 -1.16 -11.21
CA SER A 114 11.74 -0.31 -12.25
C SER A 114 11.79 1.13 -11.76
N GLU A 115 12.98 1.70 -11.72
CA GLU A 115 13.16 3.10 -11.33
C GLU A 115 12.33 4.04 -12.23
N ARG A 116 12.15 3.69 -13.50
CA ARG A 116 11.40 4.49 -14.47
C ARG A 116 9.91 4.56 -14.16
N ASP A 117 9.40 3.63 -13.37
CA ASP A 117 7.98 3.61 -13.01
C ASP A 117 7.65 4.59 -11.88
N TYR A 118 8.66 5.10 -11.19
CA TYR A 118 8.45 6.02 -10.07
C TYR A 118 8.32 7.46 -10.52
N ILE A 119 7.36 8.16 -9.94
CA ILE A 119 7.20 9.61 -10.06
C ILE A 119 7.56 10.17 -8.69
N LYS A 120 8.74 10.77 -8.58
CA LYS A 120 9.28 11.25 -7.29
C LYS A 120 9.16 12.76 -7.11
N ASP A 121 8.77 13.48 -8.15
CA ASP A 121 8.56 14.92 -8.12
C ASP A 121 7.07 15.20 -8.15
N TYR A 122 6.57 15.88 -7.14
CA TYR A 122 5.14 16.12 -6.99
C TYR A 122 4.59 16.99 -8.11
N ASP A 123 5.35 17.98 -8.59
CA ASP A 123 4.91 18.83 -9.69
C ASP A 123 4.77 18.04 -10.99
N VAL A 124 5.71 17.12 -11.26
CA VAL A 124 5.62 16.21 -12.40
C VAL A 124 4.39 15.31 -12.26
N PHE A 125 4.12 14.80 -11.06
CA PHE A 125 2.91 14.03 -10.80
C PHE A 125 1.66 14.82 -11.12
N LEU A 126 1.56 16.07 -10.65
CA LEU A 126 0.40 16.91 -10.90
C LEU A 126 0.17 17.15 -12.39
N GLU A 127 1.25 17.39 -13.16
CA GLU A 127 1.14 17.55 -14.61
C GLU A 127 0.57 16.30 -15.26
N GLU A 128 1.03 15.13 -14.86
CA GLU A 128 0.60 13.87 -15.44
C GLU A 128 -0.88 13.56 -15.18
N VAL A 129 -1.36 13.83 -13.99
CA VAL A 129 -2.75 13.47 -13.61
C VAL A 129 -3.78 14.53 -13.96
N ARG A 130 -3.35 15.77 -14.27
CA ARG A 130 -4.24 16.87 -14.61
C ARG A 130 -4.45 17.05 -16.11
N ASN A 131 -3.69 16.34 -16.88
CA ASN A 131 -3.79 16.42 -18.36
C ASN A 131 -4.81 15.45 -18.93
#